data_2ca392f4f20b4f37cb65854f4d81bbe4
#
_entry.id   2ca392f4f20b4f37cb65854f4d81bbe4
#
_cell.length_a   1.000
_cell.length_b   1.000
_cell.length_c   1.000
_cell.angle_alpha   90.00
_cell.angle_beta   90.00
_cell.angle_gamma   90.00
#
_symmetry.space_group_name_H-M   'P 1'
#
loop_
_entity.id
_entity.type
_entity.pdbx_description
1 polymer ?
#
loop_
_entity_poly.entity_id
_entity_poly.type
_entity_poly.pdbx_seq_one_letter_code
_entity_poly.pdbx_strand_id
1 'polypeptide(L)'
;ENTVKQYPITTYERSYPDIRNQRYPLAGEMVPDVKVFIYDISNKLFVPVDVGVNPDQYITGIRWSPDNKTLIVQKLTRDQKKLEVLKADAVTGKTSPLYSEESRADYVTVHPGNGWFIDGGRSLLWMSEKDGYNHLYNIMADSGTVIPVTQGKWEVMDIKATDDEKKEIFYTSNEANSREKQLYKISYDGKNRTRITTGRGYHDVWISNDKRFIFDEFSSVNTPPVYQSMSVTGKDQRKLIENKELKDRLQDFPVPDVNFFTVRANDSMTMNGWIIRPYQNPRAQLPLLLYVYGGSTKQEAQDRWTDRFTLTMRWLANQGYAVACIDPRGTPGKGAAFRKCTYKAPGDVEISDLLTVKSYLSRNYRIDSSQVAVMRWSYGGYLAALAQTKYAGKFKSGVAIAPVTNWRYYENIYSERLLSLPSENAEGYKKSSPINYTDDYKGGLFIVHGTADDNVHLQNSLELSKQLTNSRKTNFEQHFYPDKTHNLSDGTPNILRVSLYTRINEFLKRELK
;
A
#
# COMPACT_ATOMS: atom_id res chain seq x y z
N GLU A 1 3.07 -18.04 20.22
CA GLU A 1 2.25 -18.52 19.08
C GLU A 1 1.00 -19.29 19.52
N ASN A 2 1.06 -20.09 20.59
CA ASN A 2 -0.06 -20.96 21.01
C ASN A 2 -1.30 -20.18 21.47
N THR A 3 -1.17 -18.91 21.79
CA THR A 3 -2.27 -18.02 22.20
C THR A 3 -3.08 -17.46 21.02
N VAL A 4 -2.52 -17.47 19.82
CA VAL A 4 -3.20 -16.98 18.61
C VAL A 4 -4.11 -18.07 18.05
N LYS A 5 -5.38 -17.76 17.86
CA LYS A 5 -6.35 -18.67 17.26
C LYS A 5 -5.96 -19.05 15.82
N GLN A 6 -6.36 -20.24 15.43
CA GLN A 6 -6.14 -20.77 14.08
C GLN A 6 -7.38 -20.53 13.23
N TYR A 7 -7.17 -20.03 12.02
CA TYR A 7 -8.18 -19.92 10.98
C TYR A 7 -8.02 -21.08 9.98
N PRO A 8 -9.07 -21.90 9.72
CA PRO A 8 -9.02 -22.99 8.77
C PRO A 8 -9.15 -22.46 7.33
N ILE A 9 -8.16 -22.76 6.49
CA ILE A 9 -8.20 -22.51 5.04
C ILE A 9 -8.37 -23.85 4.35
N THR A 10 -9.48 -24.01 3.62
CA THR A 10 -9.83 -25.25 2.92
C THR A 10 -9.41 -25.16 1.45
N THR A 11 -8.73 -26.19 0.95
CA THR A 11 -8.40 -26.40 -0.46
C THR A 11 -9.02 -27.68 -0.99
N TYR A 12 -9.32 -27.71 -2.30
CA TYR A 12 -10.14 -28.73 -2.94
C TYR A 12 -9.41 -29.49 -4.07
N GLU A 13 -8.09 -29.53 -4.02
CA GLU A 13 -7.27 -30.19 -5.05
C GLU A 13 -7.37 -31.71 -5.02
N ARG A 14 -7.89 -32.30 -3.93
CA ARG A 14 -8.00 -33.74 -3.71
C ARG A 14 -9.45 -34.17 -3.53
N SER A 15 -9.69 -35.50 -3.57
CA SER A 15 -11.03 -36.08 -3.34
C SER A 15 -11.63 -35.73 -1.99
N TYR A 16 -10.80 -35.58 -0.98
CA TYR A 16 -11.16 -34.97 0.32
C TYR A 16 -10.46 -33.63 0.45
N PRO A 17 -11.17 -32.58 0.86
CA PRO A 17 -10.56 -31.27 1.06
C PRO A 17 -9.42 -31.33 2.08
N ASP A 18 -8.32 -30.63 1.78
CA ASP A 18 -7.25 -30.39 2.75
C ASP A 18 -7.55 -29.13 3.57
N ILE A 19 -7.23 -29.18 4.86
CA ILE A 19 -7.39 -28.02 5.75
C ILE A 19 -6.01 -27.60 6.25
N ARG A 20 -5.63 -26.36 5.90
CA ARG A 20 -4.46 -25.69 6.44
C ARG A 20 -4.89 -24.72 7.54
N ASN A 21 -4.46 -24.93 8.76
CA ASN A 21 -4.71 -24.03 9.87
C ASN A 21 -3.66 -22.92 9.90
N GLN A 22 -4.09 -21.67 9.74
CA GLN A 22 -3.26 -20.48 9.81
C GLN A 22 -3.49 -19.77 11.14
N ARG A 23 -2.42 -19.48 11.89
CA ARG A 23 -2.52 -18.59 13.04
C ARG A 23 -2.73 -17.17 12.55
N TYR A 24 -3.87 -16.58 12.91
CA TYR A 24 -4.29 -15.29 12.40
C TYR A 24 -5.01 -14.50 13.51
N PRO A 25 -4.33 -13.53 14.16
CA PRO A 25 -4.91 -12.74 15.22
C PRO A 25 -5.87 -11.71 14.64
N LEU A 26 -7.17 -11.87 14.92
CA LEU A 26 -8.20 -10.91 14.50
C LEU A 26 -8.17 -9.65 15.37
N ALA A 27 -8.76 -8.57 14.87
CA ALA A 27 -8.93 -7.33 15.62
C ALA A 27 -9.60 -7.57 16.99
N GLY A 28 -8.94 -7.12 18.05
CA GLY A 28 -9.37 -7.32 19.44
C GLY A 28 -8.90 -8.61 20.09
N GLU A 29 -8.29 -9.54 19.32
CA GLU A 29 -7.75 -10.79 19.87
C GLU A 29 -6.30 -10.63 20.33
N MET A 30 -5.78 -11.64 21.02
CA MET A 30 -4.41 -11.62 21.54
C MET A 30 -3.38 -11.53 20.40
N VAL A 31 -2.37 -10.70 20.60
CA VAL A 31 -1.18 -10.66 19.73
C VAL A 31 -0.23 -11.82 20.05
N PRO A 32 0.62 -12.25 19.11
CA PRO A 32 1.66 -13.23 19.41
C PRO A 32 2.63 -12.70 20.46
N ASP A 33 2.96 -13.53 21.47
CA ASP A 33 4.08 -13.26 22.37
C ASP A 33 5.39 -13.55 21.63
N VAL A 34 6.18 -12.51 21.38
CA VAL A 34 7.44 -12.56 20.62
C VAL A 34 8.61 -12.26 21.54
N LYS A 35 9.63 -13.14 21.51
CA LYS A 35 10.88 -12.99 22.26
C LYS A 35 12.05 -12.85 21.29
N VAL A 36 13.05 -12.08 21.68
CA VAL A 36 14.30 -11.89 20.93
C VAL A 36 15.41 -12.60 21.67
N PHE A 37 16.23 -13.34 20.93
CA PHE A 37 17.42 -14.02 21.46
C PHE A 37 18.61 -13.72 20.57
N ILE A 38 19.77 -13.61 21.17
CA ILE A 38 21.08 -13.61 20.51
C ILE A 38 21.67 -15.01 20.67
N TYR A 39 22.06 -15.64 19.56
CA TYR A 39 22.75 -16.93 19.62
C TYR A 39 24.27 -16.72 19.52
N ASP A 40 24.99 -17.05 20.58
CA ASP A 40 26.45 -17.07 20.59
C ASP A 40 26.93 -18.39 19.95
N ILE A 41 27.50 -18.27 18.75
CA ILE A 41 27.96 -19.42 17.95
C ILE A 41 29.14 -20.12 18.64
N SER A 42 30.02 -19.38 19.31
CA SER A 42 31.23 -19.92 19.95
C SER A 42 30.90 -20.76 21.18
N ASN A 43 30.01 -20.24 22.01
CA ASN A 43 29.62 -20.89 23.27
C ASN A 43 28.35 -21.75 23.13
N LYS A 44 27.68 -21.71 21.98
CA LYS A 44 26.40 -22.39 21.71
C LYS A 44 25.29 -22.05 22.70
N LEU A 45 25.24 -20.79 23.14
CA LEU A 45 24.29 -20.30 24.12
C LEU A 45 23.30 -19.31 23.53
N PHE A 46 22.05 -19.35 24.01
CA PHE A 46 21.05 -18.34 23.74
C PHE A 46 21.05 -17.30 24.86
N VAL A 47 21.27 -16.05 24.48
CA VAL A 47 21.18 -14.89 25.38
C VAL A 47 19.81 -14.22 25.14
N PRO A 48 18.90 -14.23 26.11
CA PRO A 48 17.62 -13.54 25.97
C PRO A 48 17.84 -12.03 25.96
N VAL A 49 17.18 -11.34 25.02
CA VAL A 49 17.19 -9.87 24.99
C VAL A 49 16.01 -9.34 25.78
N ASP A 50 16.29 -8.45 26.74
CA ASP A 50 15.25 -7.84 27.57
C ASP A 50 14.46 -6.78 26.83
N VAL A 51 13.37 -7.20 26.19
CA VAL A 51 12.42 -6.30 25.49
C VAL A 51 11.24 -5.90 26.38
N GLY A 52 11.29 -6.22 27.68
CA GLY A 52 10.19 -6.07 28.63
C GLY A 52 9.20 -7.23 28.58
N VAL A 53 8.34 -7.27 29.59
CA VAL A 53 7.37 -8.37 29.83
C VAL A 53 5.96 -8.10 29.28
N ASN A 54 5.74 -7.00 28.59
CA ASN A 54 4.42 -6.68 28.07
C ASN A 54 4.09 -7.56 26.86
N PRO A 55 3.09 -8.47 26.92
CA PRO A 55 2.67 -9.29 25.79
C PRO A 55 1.95 -8.49 24.69
N ASP A 56 1.38 -7.32 25.02
CA ASP A 56 0.66 -6.47 24.09
C ASP A 56 1.61 -5.48 23.38
N GLN A 57 2.56 -6.03 22.63
CA GLN A 57 3.53 -5.24 21.84
C GLN A 57 3.95 -5.98 20.58
N TYR A 58 4.50 -5.23 19.63
CA TYR A 58 5.11 -5.77 18.43
C TYR A 58 6.61 -5.50 18.39
N ILE A 59 7.40 -6.49 18.00
CA ILE A 59 8.80 -6.31 17.62
C ILE A 59 8.82 -6.09 16.11
N THR A 60 9.09 -4.87 15.69
CA THR A 60 8.94 -4.46 14.28
C THR A 60 10.24 -4.48 13.49
N GLY A 61 11.36 -4.64 14.15
CA GLY A 61 12.67 -4.75 13.50
C GLY A 61 13.80 -5.00 14.47
N ILE A 62 14.85 -5.63 13.95
CA ILE A 62 16.12 -5.83 14.65
C ILE A 62 17.28 -5.49 13.71
N ARG A 63 18.38 -4.92 14.23
CA ARG A 63 19.55 -4.53 13.43
C ARG A 63 20.82 -4.62 14.23
N TRP A 64 21.83 -5.33 13.71
CA TRP A 64 23.16 -5.37 14.31
C TRP A 64 23.95 -4.08 14.05
N SER A 65 24.70 -3.63 15.05
CA SER A 65 25.76 -2.64 14.86
C SER A 65 26.91 -3.23 14.03
N PRO A 66 27.68 -2.41 13.31
CA PRO A 66 28.80 -2.89 12.47
C PRO A 66 29.86 -3.68 13.23
N ASP A 67 30.06 -3.39 14.52
CA ASP A 67 31.02 -4.08 15.40
C ASP A 67 30.43 -5.32 16.08
N ASN A 68 29.17 -5.66 15.83
CA ASN A 68 28.43 -6.78 16.43
C ASN A 68 28.32 -6.73 17.96
N LYS A 69 28.50 -5.57 18.59
CA LYS A 69 28.40 -5.42 20.05
C LYS A 69 27.03 -5.01 20.54
N THR A 70 26.24 -4.43 19.67
CA THR A 70 24.91 -3.92 19.98
C THR A 70 23.88 -4.42 18.98
N LEU A 71 22.74 -4.90 19.50
CA LEU A 71 21.56 -5.18 18.70
C LEU A 71 20.51 -4.07 18.93
N ILE A 72 20.10 -3.40 17.88
CA ILE A 72 18.97 -2.48 17.91
C ILE A 72 17.69 -3.29 17.81
N VAL A 73 16.74 -3.03 18.72
CA VAL A 73 15.41 -3.64 18.72
C VAL A 73 14.36 -2.54 18.65
N GLN A 74 13.45 -2.66 17.69
CA GLN A 74 12.32 -1.74 17.52
C GLN A 74 11.07 -2.36 18.13
N LYS A 75 10.50 -1.71 19.14
CA LYS A 75 9.33 -2.14 19.88
C LYS A 75 8.19 -1.15 19.68
N LEU A 76 7.04 -1.63 19.23
CA LEU A 76 5.83 -0.83 19.01
C LEU A 76 4.74 -1.28 19.98
N THR A 77 4.10 -0.34 20.66
CA THR A 77 2.92 -0.64 21.50
C THR A 77 1.76 -1.17 20.65
N ARG A 78 0.86 -1.96 21.23
CA ARG A 78 -0.28 -2.54 20.51
C ARG A 78 -1.18 -1.49 19.88
N ASP A 79 -1.45 -0.38 20.56
CA ASP A 79 -2.19 0.76 20.04
C ASP A 79 -1.45 1.54 18.95
N GLN A 80 -0.20 1.12 18.68
CA GLN A 80 0.72 1.67 17.68
C GLN A 80 1.00 3.16 17.82
N LYS A 81 0.82 3.72 19.01
CA LYS A 81 1.05 5.13 19.30
C LYS A 81 2.46 5.44 19.77
N LYS A 82 3.21 4.43 20.23
CA LYS A 82 4.57 4.60 20.70
C LYS A 82 5.51 3.56 20.11
N LEU A 83 6.55 4.04 19.43
CA LEU A 83 7.69 3.26 18.97
C LEU A 83 8.88 3.54 19.90
N GLU A 84 9.48 2.49 20.43
CA GLU A 84 10.70 2.53 21.22
C GLU A 84 11.82 1.80 20.48
N VAL A 85 12.98 2.44 20.43
CA VAL A 85 14.21 1.86 19.88
C VAL A 85 15.17 1.61 21.03
N LEU A 86 15.49 0.34 21.24
CA LEU A 86 16.34 -0.13 22.32
C LEU A 86 17.71 -0.54 21.80
N LYS A 87 18.75 -0.30 22.58
CA LYS A 87 20.08 -0.89 22.40
C LYS A 87 20.21 -2.09 23.33
N ALA A 88 20.43 -3.27 22.77
CA ALA A 88 20.72 -4.48 23.53
C ALA A 88 22.23 -4.79 23.46
N ASP A 89 22.85 -5.00 24.58
CA ASP A 89 24.23 -5.49 24.68
C ASP A 89 24.29 -6.93 24.17
N ALA A 90 25.20 -7.23 23.26
CA ALA A 90 25.28 -8.52 22.59
C ALA A 90 25.66 -9.68 23.50
N VAL A 91 26.35 -9.41 24.62
CA VAL A 91 26.83 -10.43 25.55
C VAL A 91 25.82 -10.73 26.65
N THR A 92 25.17 -9.70 27.18
CA THR A 92 24.27 -9.81 28.33
C THR A 92 22.80 -9.81 28.00
N GLY A 93 22.42 -9.37 26.80
CA GLY A 93 21.03 -9.15 26.41
C GLY A 93 20.32 -7.98 27.10
N LYS A 94 21.00 -7.26 28.00
CA LYS A 94 20.44 -6.10 28.70
C LYS A 94 20.18 -4.97 27.71
N THR A 95 19.04 -4.31 27.86
CA THR A 95 18.65 -3.19 26.97
C THR A 95 18.73 -1.85 27.68
N SER A 96 18.96 -0.82 26.88
CA SER A 96 18.81 0.58 27.29
C SER A 96 18.06 1.35 26.18
N PRO A 97 17.22 2.36 26.53
CA PRO A 97 16.53 3.16 25.53
C PRO A 97 17.53 4.00 24.72
N LEU A 98 17.30 4.08 23.40
CA LEU A 98 18.06 4.96 22.51
C LEU A 98 17.19 6.11 21.98
N TYR A 99 16.00 5.78 21.48
CA TYR A 99 15.09 6.74 20.84
C TYR A 99 13.64 6.31 21.05
N SER A 100 12.73 7.26 21.05
CA SER A 100 11.31 6.97 21.00
C SER A 100 10.56 7.97 20.13
N GLU A 101 9.48 7.52 19.53
CA GLU A 101 8.54 8.33 18.75
C GLU A 101 7.12 8.05 19.23
N GLU A 102 6.33 9.09 19.43
CA GLU A 102 4.98 8.98 19.96
C GLU A 102 4.01 9.84 19.13
N SER A 103 2.83 9.29 18.83
CA SER A 103 1.70 10.02 18.26
C SER A 103 0.52 9.98 19.22
N ARG A 104 0.04 11.16 19.63
CA ARG A 104 -1.16 11.27 20.48
C ARG A 104 -2.45 11.28 19.67
N ALA A 105 -2.40 11.75 18.43
CA ALA A 105 -3.58 11.93 17.58
C ALA A 105 -3.98 10.67 16.82
N ASP A 106 -2.98 9.90 16.38
CA ASP A 106 -3.15 8.77 15.48
C ASP A 106 -2.13 7.65 15.81
N TYR A 107 -1.42 7.11 14.85
CA TYR A 107 -0.43 6.05 15.02
C TYR A 107 0.95 6.46 14.53
N VAL A 108 2.01 5.86 15.09
CA VAL A 108 3.37 5.98 14.57
C VAL A 108 3.52 5.08 13.34
N THR A 109 4.10 5.64 12.28
CA THR A 109 4.39 4.86 11.08
C THR A 109 5.72 4.15 11.23
N VAL A 110 5.69 2.82 11.12
CA VAL A 110 6.89 1.99 11.13
C VAL A 110 7.41 1.81 9.71
N HIS A 111 8.68 2.09 9.50
CA HIS A 111 9.38 1.86 8.24
C HIS A 111 10.28 0.63 8.36
N PRO A 112 10.01 -0.47 7.60
CA PRO A 112 10.77 -1.72 7.71
C PRO A 112 12.27 -1.57 7.44
N GLY A 113 12.66 -0.54 6.67
CA GLY A 113 14.06 -0.23 6.34
C GLY A 113 14.83 0.57 7.39
N ASN A 114 14.21 0.95 8.51
CA ASN A 114 14.84 1.80 9.52
C ASN A 114 16.03 1.14 10.24
N GLY A 115 16.95 1.99 10.74
CA GLY A 115 18.08 1.60 11.56
C GLY A 115 19.34 1.29 10.76
N TRP A 116 19.61 2.01 9.68
CA TRP A 116 20.90 1.92 8.97
C TRP A 116 22.00 2.58 9.79
N PHE A 117 22.98 1.80 10.22
CA PHE A 117 24.16 2.37 10.84
C PHE A 117 25.01 3.10 9.81
N ILE A 118 25.44 4.29 10.15
CA ILE A 118 26.32 5.16 9.36
C ILE A 118 27.44 5.70 10.25
N ASP A 119 28.43 6.31 9.62
CA ASP A 119 29.56 6.95 10.31
C ASP A 119 30.31 5.97 11.23
N GLY A 120 30.59 4.75 10.72
CA GLY A 120 31.26 3.70 11.50
C GLY A 120 30.45 3.22 12.70
N GLY A 121 29.14 3.33 12.69
CA GLY A 121 28.25 2.92 13.78
C GLY A 121 27.95 4.01 14.81
N ARG A 122 28.46 5.24 14.62
CA ARG A 122 28.20 6.37 15.54
C ARG A 122 26.79 6.93 15.44
N SER A 123 26.09 6.69 14.33
CA SER A 123 24.70 7.15 14.11
C SER A 123 23.85 6.08 13.46
N LEU A 124 22.53 6.14 13.72
CA LEU A 124 21.51 5.44 12.98
C LEU A 124 20.78 6.42 12.04
N LEU A 125 20.74 6.10 10.77
CA LEU A 125 19.88 6.77 9.81
C LEU A 125 18.45 6.23 9.96
N TRP A 126 17.50 7.14 10.12
CA TRP A 126 16.13 6.84 10.50
C TRP A 126 15.13 7.58 9.62
N MET A 127 14.06 6.90 9.18
CA MET A 127 12.91 7.53 8.53
C MET A 127 11.80 7.76 9.55
N SER A 128 11.25 8.96 9.59
CA SER A 128 10.14 9.33 10.47
C SER A 128 9.25 10.40 9.83
N GLU A 129 7.97 10.37 10.20
CA GLU A 129 6.97 11.37 9.82
C GLU A 129 6.70 12.41 10.91
N LYS A 130 7.51 12.45 11.96
CA LYS A 130 7.28 13.31 13.13
C LYS A 130 7.06 14.79 12.80
N ASP A 131 7.56 15.25 11.66
CA ASP A 131 7.40 16.62 11.17
C ASP A 131 6.33 16.75 10.08
N GLY A 132 5.45 15.73 9.94
CA GLY A 132 4.31 15.71 9.02
C GLY A 132 4.58 15.07 7.66
N TYR A 133 5.83 14.85 7.28
CA TYR A 133 6.24 14.13 6.06
C TYR A 133 7.35 13.14 6.41
N ASN A 134 7.46 12.07 5.63
CA ASN A 134 8.50 11.07 5.87
C ASN A 134 9.87 11.62 5.46
N HIS A 135 10.74 11.85 6.44
CA HIS A 135 12.08 12.41 6.27
C HIS A 135 13.17 11.57 6.92
N LEU A 136 14.42 11.85 6.53
CA LEU A 136 15.62 11.25 7.11
C LEU A 136 16.11 12.04 8.31
N TYR A 137 16.48 11.30 9.34
CA TYR A 137 17.09 11.81 10.59
C TYR A 137 18.32 10.97 10.94
N ASN A 138 19.32 11.60 11.51
CA ASN A 138 20.42 10.92 12.19
C ASN A 138 20.11 10.84 13.67
N ILE A 139 20.14 9.64 14.23
CA ILE A 139 20.04 9.38 15.66
C ILE A 139 21.43 9.00 16.15
N MET A 140 22.02 9.83 17.01
CA MET A 140 23.34 9.56 17.60
C MET A 140 23.27 8.31 18.48
N ALA A 141 24.13 7.33 18.21
CA ALA A 141 24.07 6.01 18.87
C ALA A 141 24.46 6.05 20.37
N ASP A 142 25.19 7.06 20.81
CA ASP A 142 25.57 7.28 22.21
C ASP A 142 24.50 7.97 23.04
N SER A 143 23.92 9.06 22.52
CA SER A 143 23.05 10.00 23.24
C SER A 143 21.57 9.90 22.85
N GLY A 144 21.22 9.27 21.71
CA GLY A 144 19.88 9.34 21.15
C GLY A 144 19.49 10.68 20.57
N THR A 145 20.43 11.63 20.46
CA THR A 145 20.18 12.95 19.87
C THR A 145 19.74 12.80 18.41
N VAL A 146 18.65 13.46 18.04
CA VAL A 146 18.04 13.39 16.72
C VAL A 146 18.34 14.65 15.91
N ILE A 147 18.97 14.48 14.75
CA ILE A 147 19.36 15.55 13.84
C ILE A 147 18.65 15.35 12.51
N PRO A 148 17.84 16.32 12.03
CA PRO A 148 17.18 16.22 10.73
C PRO A 148 18.21 16.25 9.59
N VAL A 149 18.06 15.35 8.61
CA VAL A 149 18.89 15.29 7.39
C VAL A 149 18.12 15.84 6.19
N THR A 150 16.84 15.52 6.09
CA THR A 150 15.95 16.05 5.04
C THR A 150 14.74 16.74 5.64
N GLN A 151 14.16 17.66 4.90
CA GLN A 151 12.96 18.39 5.29
C GLN A 151 12.21 18.93 4.08
N GLY A 152 10.91 19.19 4.21
CA GLY A 152 10.07 19.76 3.14
C GLY A 152 8.67 19.16 3.08
N LYS A 153 7.87 19.61 2.10
CA LYS A 153 6.50 19.09 1.86
C LYS A 153 6.54 17.97 0.81
N TRP A 154 7.34 16.97 1.06
CA TRP A 154 7.57 15.79 0.21
C TRP A 154 8.08 14.64 1.07
N GLU A 155 8.12 13.43 0.54
CA GLU A 155 8.48 12.24 1.31
C GLU A 155 9.72 11.55 0.75
N VAL A 156 10.61 11.14 1.64
CA VAL A 156 11.59 10.08 1.38
C VAL A 156 10.82 8.77 1.25
N MET A 157 11.08 8.04 0.17
CA MET A 157 10.39 6.76 -0.09
C MET A 157 11.22 5.57 0.36
N ASP A 158 12.55 5.63 0.16
CA ASP A 158 13.44 4.51 0.47
C ASP A 158 14.90 4.96 0.58
N ILE A 159 15.67 4.36 1.50
CA ILE A 159 17.12 4.50 1.58
C ILE A 159 17.74 3.43 0.68
N LYS A 160 18.57 3.85 -0.27
CA LYS A 160 19.17 2.94 -1.26
C LYS A 160 20.59 2.51 -0.92
N ALA A 161 21.38 3.40 -0.38
CA ALA A 161 22.76 3.12 0.06
C ALA A 161 23.28 4.26 0.95
N THR A 162 24.35 3.96 1.68
CA THR A 162 25.19 4.93 2.38
C THR A 162 26.64 4.76 1.97
N ASP A 163 27.37 5.86 1.93
CA ASP A 163 28.83 5.90 1.65
C ASP A 163 29.51 6.57 2.85
N ASP A 164 30.13 5.76 3.71
CA ASP A 164 30.79 6.25 4.93
C ASP A 164 32.08 7.01 4.66
N GLU A 165 32.75 6.76 3.52
CA GLU A 165 33.98 7.47 3.14
C GLU A 165 33.64 8.91 2.70
N LYS A 166 32.60 9.06 1.88
CA LYS A 166 32.15 10.37 1.38
C LYS A 166 31.12 11.04 2.28
N LYS A 167 30.63 10.35 3.29
CA LYS A 167 29.54 10.80 4.18
C LYS A 167 28.27 11.16 3.39
N GLU A 168 27.89 10.31 2.43
CA GLU A 168 26.75 10.51 1.54
C GLU A 168 25.65 9.44 1.79
N ILE A 169 24.39 9.84 1.66
CA ILE A 169 23.19 9.01 1.66
C ILE A 169 22.58 9.06 0.26
N PHE A 170 22.26 7.91 -0.28
CA PHE A 170 21.48 7.78 -1.51
C PHE A 170 20.04 7.34 -1.13
N TYR A 171 19.06 8.11 -1.55
CA TYR A 171 17.66 7.86 -1.23
C TYR A 171 16.74 8.19 -2.38
N THR A 172 15.57 7.54 -2.42
CA THR A 172 14.52 7.92 -3.36
C THR A 172 13.48 8.80 -2.68
N SER A 173 12.92 9.73 -3.43
CA SER A 173 11.84 10.61 -2.93
C SER A 173 10.89 11.03 -4.04
N ASN A 174 9.73 11.55 -3.61
CA ASN A 174 8.74 12.18 -4.46
C ASN A 174 8.85 13.72 -4.49
N GLU A 175 9.99 14.28 -4.14
CA GLU A 175 10.23 15.73 -4.05
C GLU A 175 9.92 16.47 -5.36
N ALA A 176 10.30 15.89 -6.50
CA ALA A 176 10.06 16.51 -7.81
C ALA A 176 8.56 16.60 -8.15
N ASN A 177 7.81 15.56 -7.80
CA ASN A 177 6.36 15.47 -7.99
C ASN A 177 5.83 14.30 -7.15
N SER A 178 4.70 14.48 -6.48
CA SER A 178 4.10 13.44 -5.62
C SER A 178 3.67 12.15 -6.37
N ARG A 179 3.70 12.13 -7.70
CA ARG A 179 3.44 10.97 -8.55
C ARG A 179 4.71 10.29 -9.05
N GLU A 180 5.87 10.92 -8.85
CA GLU A 180 7.16 10.46 -9.37
C GLU A 180 8.02 9.88 -8.25
N LYS A 181 9.02 9.10 -8.62
CA LYS A 181 10.07 8.61 -7.73
C LYS A 181 11.42 8.88 -8.36
N GLN A 182 12.23 9.69 -7.69
CA GLN A 182 13.54 10.13 -8.18
C GLN A 182 14.62 9.75 -7.19
N LEU A 183 15.83 9.47 -7.68
CA LEU A 183 17.01 9.22 -6.85
C LEU A 183 17.73 10.53 -6.54
N TYR A 184 18.06 10.70 -5.29
CA TYR A 184 18.84 11.82 -4.74
C TYR A 184 20.03 11.30 -3.95
N LYS A 185 21.03 12.15 -3.79
CA LYS A 185 22.05 12.02 -2.76
C LYS A 185 22.12 13.26 -1.90
N ILE A 186 22.56 13.10 -0.65
CA ILE A 186 22.71 14.15 0.35
C ILE A 186 23.86 13.79 1.29
N SER A 187 24.58 14.80 1.81
CA SER A 187 25.58 14.57 2.85
C SER A 187 24.93 14.20 4.20
N TYR A 188 25.65 13.52 5.09
CA TYR A 188 25.15 13.12 6.41
C TYR A 188 24.67 14.30 7.27
N ASP A 189 25.22 15.51 7.03
CA ASP A 189 24.84 16.76 7.68
C ASP A 189 23.64 17.47 7.04
N GLY A 190 22.98 16.84 6.06
CA GLY A 190 21.82 17.39 5.37
C GLY A 190 22.15 18.44 4.29
N LYS A 191 23.44 18.65 3.96
CA LYS A 191 23.86 19.58 2.91
C LYS A 191 24.12 18.87 1.58
N ASN A 192 24.43 19.65 0.53
CA ASN A 192 24.83 19.16 -0.80
C ASN A 192 23.82 18.20 -1.45
N ARG A 193 22.51 18.44 -1.21
CA ARG A 193 21.46 17.64 -1.84
C ARG A 193 21.48 17.78 -3.35
N THR A 194 21.51 16.66 -4.05
CA THR A 194 21.56 16.62 -5.52
C THR A 194 20.64 15.53 -6.05
N ARG A 195 19.78 15.86 -7.02
CA ARG A 195 19.01 14.86 -7.78
C ARG A 195 19.96 14.19 -8.81
N ILE A 196 19.93 12.87 -8.86
CA ILE A 196 20.77 12.06 -9.73
C ILE A 196 20.02 11.65 -11.00
N THR A 197 18.82 11.09 -10.86
CA THR A 197 17.98 10.68 -11.99
C THR A 197 17.36 11.87 -12.69
N THR A 198 17.21 11.78 -13.99
CA THR A 198 16.64 12.83 -14.85
C THR A 198 15.37 12.32 -15.55
N GLY A 199 14.56 13.24 -16.04
CA GLY A 199 13.27 12.88 -16.67
C GLY A 199 12.11 12.79 -15.67
N ARG A 200 10.90 12.78 -16.22
CA ARG A 200 9.66 12.58 -15.46
C ARG A 200 9.32 11.10 -15.45
N GLY A 201 8.90 10.60 -14.29
CA GLY A 201 8.48 9.22 -14.15
C GLY A 201 9.00 8.57 -12.88
N TYR A 202 9.11 7.28 -12.93
CA TYR A 202 9.40 6.43 -11.79
C TYR A 202 10.72 5.69 -12.02
N HIS A 203 11.64 5.84 -11.07
CA HIS A 203 12.97 5.22 -11.09
C HIS A 203 13.09 4.22 -9.97
N ASP A 204 13.14 2.93 -10.30
CA ASP A 204 13.55 1.88 -9.37
C ASP A 204 15.04 1.64 -9.53
N VAL A 205 15.81 1.95 -8.48
CA VAL A 205 17.27 2.01 -8.56
C VAL A 205 17.94 1.05 -7.61
N TRP A 206 19.05 0.49 -8.06
CA TRP A 206 20.01 -0.31 -7.29
C TRP A 206 21.40 0.31 -7.44
N ILE A 207 22.10 0.40 -6.32
CA ILE A 207 23.45 1.00 -6.28
C ILE A 207 24.45 -0.12 -6.04
N SER A 208 25.55 -0.13 -6.84
CA SER A 208 26.62 -1.11 -6.68
C SER A 208 27.28 -1.02 -5.30
N ASN A 209 27.82 -2.13 -4.79
CA ASN A 209 28.44 -2.18 -3.46
C ASN A 209 29.61 -1.20 -3.32
N ASP A 210 30.36 -0.96 -4.39
CA ASP A 210 31.47 -0.01 -4.45
C ASP A 210 31.04 1.46 -4.63
N LYS A 211 29.72 1.72 -4.67
CA LYS A 211 29.13 3.05 -4.80
C LYS A 211 29.58 3.84 -6.04
N ARG A 212 29.90 3.14 -7.14
CA ARG A 212 30.31 3.78 -8.39
C ARG A 212 29.23 3.81 -9.45
N PHE A 213 28.33 2.81 -9.45
CA PHE A 213 27.34 2.62 -10.50
C PHE A 213 25.93 2.51 -9.94
N ILE A 214 24.98 2.92 -10.76
CA ILE A 214 23.53 2.78 -10.54
C ILE A 214 22.99 1.93 -11.68
N PHE A 215 22.19 0.92 -11.34
CA PHE A 215 21.27 0.29 -12.26
C PHE A 215 19.89 0.91 -12.02
N ASP A 216 19.24 1.37 -13.08
CA ASP A 216 17.97 2.10 -13.03
C ASP A 216 16.95 1.45 -13.96
N GLU A 217 15.81 1.05 -13.40
CA GLU A 217 14.62 0.70 -14.13
C GLU A 217 13.72 1.94 -14.18
N PHE A 218 13.76 2.63 -15.29
CA PHE A 218 12.96 3.82 -15.55
C PHE A 218 11.67 3.47 -16.28
N SER A 219 10.56 4.06 -15.87
CA SER A 219 9.29 4.03 -16.63
C SER A 219 8.46 5.29 -16.38
N SER A 220 7.50 5.53 -17.26
CA SER A 220 6.39 6.44 -16.99
C SER A 220 5.06 5.74 -17.31
N VAL A 221 3.95 6.32 -16.96
CA VAL A 221 2.64 5.69 -17.20
C VAL A 221 2.40 5.36 -18.69
N ASN A 222 2.99 6.13 -19.61
CA ASN A 222 2.90 5.92 -21.07
C ASN A 222 4.20 5.33 -21.69
N THR A 223 5.22 5.05 -20.88
CA THR A 223 6.51 4.54 -21.36
C THR A 223 6.81 3.22 -20.66
N PRO A 224 6.87 2.09 -21.39
CA PRO A 224 7.33 0.82 -20.85
C PRO A 224 8.72 0.92 -20.21
N PRO A 225 9.08 0.01 -19.29
CA PRO A 225 10.37 0.05 -18.59
C PRO A 225 11.55 0.12 -19.52
N VAL A 226 12.50 0.96 -19.18
CA VAL A 226 13.84 1.07 -19.80
C VAL A 226 14.85 0.76 -18.71
N TYR A 227 15.71 -0.21 -18.96
CA TYR A 227 16.79 -0.59 -18.05
C TYR A 227 18.07 0.07 -18.49
N GLN A 228 18.71 0.78 -17.57
CA GLN A 228 19.91 1.56 -17.88
C GLN A 228 20.90 1.54 -16.72
N SER A 229 22.17 1.78 -17.03
CA SER A 229 23.22 2.00 -16.04
C SER A 229 23.78 3.41 -16.18
N MET A 230 24.22 3.97 -15.06
CA MET A 230 24.91 5.28 -15.01
C MET A 230 25.89 5.31 -13.84
N SER A 231 26.79 6.28 -13.84
CA SER A 231 27.62 6.55 -12.66
C SER A 231 26.76 7.16 -11.54
N VAL A 232 27.21 7.09 -10.27
CA VAL A 232 26.52 7.72 -9.12
C VAL A 232 26.47 9.24 -9.19
N THR A 233 27.11 9.84 -10.17
CA THR A 233 27.00 11.27 -10.48
C THR A 233 25.88 11.57 -11.49
N GLY A 234 25.17 10.55 -11.98
CA GLY A 234 24.17 10.67 -13.04
C GLY A 234 24.72 10.82 -14.45
N LYS A 235 26.06 10.66 -14.61
CA LYS A 235 26.75 10.72 -15.90
C LYS A 235 26.93 9.32 -16.49
N ASP A 236 27.45 9.27 -17.72
CA ASP A 236 27.79 8.01 -18.42
C ASP A 236 26.60 7.05 -18.54
N GLN A 237 25.43 7.61 -18.82
CA GLN A 237 24.20 6.85 -18.96
C GLN A 237 24.25 5.93 -20.18
N ARG A 238 24.03 4.64 -19.96
CA ARG A 238 23.95 3.61 -21.00
C ARG A 238 22.64 2.84 -20.87
N LYS A 239 21.84 2.86 -21.93
CA LYS A 239 20.66 2.00 -22.03
C LYS A 239 21.10 0.55 -22.28
N LEU A 240 20.54 -0.36 -21.49
CA LEU A 240 20.80 -1.79 -21.57
C LEU A 240 19.65 -2.53 -22.28
N ILE A 241 18.40 -2.20 -21.92
CA ILE A 241 17.19 -2.76 -22.52
C ILE A 241 16.17 -1.62 -22.68
N GLU A 242 15.68 -1.43 -23.89
CA GLU A 242 14.69 -0.38 -24.21
C GLU A 242 13.29 -0.91 -24.43
N ASN A 243 13.06 -2.21 -24.32
CA ASN A 243 11.79 -2.88 -24.61
C ASN A 243 11.19 -2.48 -25.98
N LYS A 244 12.05 -2.40 -26.99
CA LYS A 244 11.67 -1.98 -28.33
C LYS A 244 10.57 -2.86 -28.91
N GLU A 245 10.71 -4.18 -28.79
CA GLU A 245 9.70 -5.14 -29.28
C GLU A 245 8.32 -4.89 -28.67
N LEU A 246 8.25 -4.61 -27.35
CA LEU A 246 6.98 -4.26 -26.71
C LEU A 246 6.41 -2.94 -27.26
N LYS A 247 7.26 -1.93 -27.44
CA LYS A 247 6.85 -0.64 -28.00
C LYS A 247 6.32 -0.79 -29.43
N ASP A 248 7.00 -1.59 -30.25
CA ASP A 248 6.59 -1.85 -31.64
C ASP A 248 5.26 -2.60 -31.66
N ARG A 249 5.10 -3.65 -30.87
CA ARG A 249 3.82 -4.38 -30.74
C ARG A 249 2.65 -3.52 -30.24
N LEU A 250 2.92 -2.56 -29.36
CA LEU A 250 1.87 -1.65 -28.87
C LEU A 250 1.37 -0.69 -29.95
N GLN A 251 2.14 -0.44 -31.03
CA GLN A 251 1.71 0.37 -32.16
C GLN A 251 0.63 -0.33 -33.01
N ASP A 252 0.61 -1.66 -33.00
CA ASP A 252 -0.38 -2.46 -33.75
C ASP A 252 -1.78 -2.45 -33.08
N PHE A 253 -1.88 -1.91 -31.88
CA PHE A 253 -3.12 -1.86 -31.11
C PHE A 253 -3.53 -0.43 -30.78
N PRO A 254 -4.83 -0.12 -30.74
CA PRO A 254 -5.30 1.18 -30.25
C PRO A 254 -5.10 1.28 -28.73
N VAL A 255 -3.92 1.73 -28.32
CA VAL A 255 -3.56 1.88 -26.91
C VAL A 255 -3.79 3.33 -26.49
N PRO A 256 -4.87 3.64 -25.74
CA PRO A 256 -5.15 5.01 -25.35
C PRO A 256 -4.16 5.49 -24.28
N ASP A 257 -3.81 6.77 -24.33
CA ASP A 257 -2.93 7.40 -23.36
C ASP A 257 -3.58 7.56 -21.99
N VAL A 258 -2.76 7.48 -20.97
CA VAL A 258 -3.11 7.83 -19.60
C VAL A 258 -2.81 9.31 -19.38
N ASN A 259 -3.80 10.08 -18.96
CA ASN A 259 -3.69 11.50 -18.68
C ASN A 259 -3.86 11.77 -17.18
N PHE A 260 -2.94 12.52 -16.59
CA PHE A 260 -3.03 12.88 -15.18
C PHE A 260 -3.95 14.09 -14.97
N PHE A 261 -4.63 14.08 -13.82
CA PHE A 261 -5.38 15.21 -13.31
C PHE A 261 -5.15 15.39 -11.80
N THR A 262 -5.55 16.53 -11.29
CA THR A 262 -5.54 16.83 -9.86
C THR A 262 -6.89 17.44 -9.48
N VAL A 263 -7.45 16.98 -8.37
CA VAL A 263 -8.73 17.46 -7.84
C VAL A 263 -8.53 17.95 -6.42
N ARG A 264 -9.15 19.06 -6.06
CA ARG A 264 -9.17 19.56 -4.70
C ARG A 264 -10.28 18.88 -3.90
N ALA A 265 -9.94 18.32 -2.76
CA ALA A 265 -10.90 17.83 -1.77
C ALA A 265 -11.62 19.00 -1.07
N ASN A 266 -12.67 18.69 -0.33
CA ASN A 266 -13.50 19.72 0.35
C ASN A 266 -12.72 20.55 1.39
N ASP A 267 -11.65 19.98 1.97
CA ASP A 267 -10.75 20.65 2.93
C ASP A 267 -9.54 21.34 2.30
N SER A 268 -9.56 21.53 0.99
CA SER A 268 -8.49 22.12 0.19
C SER A 268 -7.27 21.23 -0.06
N MET A 269 -7.18 20.03 0.48
CA MET A 269 -6.16 19.06 0.12
C MET A 269 -6.32 18.63 -1.35
N THR A 270 -5.22 18.37 -2.04
CA THR A 270 -5.26 17.97 -3.45
C THR A 270 -5.06 16.47 -3.60
N MET A 271 -5.88 15.85 -4.43
CA MET A 271 -5.80 14.44 -4.79
C MET A 271 -5.23 14.28 -6.19
N ASN A 272 -4.37 13.29 -6.40
CA ASN A 272 -3.85 12.93 -7.71
C ASN A 272 -4.70 11.82 -8.31
N GLY A 273 -4.92 11.91 -9.62
CA GLY A 273 -5.56 10.84 -10.37
C GLY A 273 -5.04 10.78 -11.80
N TRP A 274 -5.43 9.72 -12.48
CA TRP A 274 -5.27 9.58 -13.92
C TRP A 274 -6.56 9.09 -14.56
N ILE A 275 -6.71 9.37 -15.85
CA ILE A 275 -7.85 8.95 -16.67
C ILE A 275 -7.37 8.41 -18.00
N ILE A 276 -8.01 7.33 -18.44
CA ILE A 276 -7.90 6.73 -19.77
C ILE A 276 -9.27 6.86 -20.43
N ARG A 277 -9.30 7.42 -21.62
CA ARG A 277 -10.52 7.45 -22.46
C ARG A 277 -10.36 6.49 -23.63
N PRO A 278 -11.43 5.86 -24.11
CA PRO A 278 -11.34 4.96 -25.25
C PRO A 278 -10.78 5.69 -26.49
N TYR A 279 -10.02 4.97 -27.28
CA TYR A 279 -9.43 5.49 -28.51
C TYR A 279 -10.51 5.89 -29.53
N GLN A 280 -11.58 5.08 -29.60
CA GLN A 280 -12.74 5.34 -30.46
C GLN A 280 -13.76 6.20 -29.69
N ASN A 281 -14.44 7.09 -30.44
CA ASN A 281 -15.54 7.91 -29.94
C ASN A 281 -15.17 8.96 -28.88
N PRO A 282 -14.16 9.81 -29.11
CA PRO A 282 -13.66 10.78 -28.13
C PRO A 282 -14.68 11.86 -27.72
N ARG A 283 -15.80 11.99 -28.45
CA ARG A 283 -16.84 13.00 -28.21
C ARG A 283 -18.06 12.46 -27.45
N ALA A 284 -18.20 11.16 -27.26
CA ALA A 284 -19.33 10.57 -26.55
C ALA A 284 -19.30 10.93 -25.06
N GLN A 285 -20.47 10.98 -24.44
CA GLN A 285 -20.61 10.93 -23.01
C GLN A 285 -20.39 9.48 -22.57
N LEU A 286 -19.43 9.24 -21.69
CA LEU A 286 -18.92 7.90 -21.38
C LEU A 286 -19.35 7.45 -19.98
N PRO A 287 -19.71 6.18 -19.81
CA PRO A 287 -19.74 5.58 -18.49
C PRO A 287 -18.33 5.55 -17.89
N LEU A 288 -18.24 5.57 -16.55
CA LEU A 288 -16.98 5.66 -15.81
C LEU A 288 -16.74 4.44 -14.95
N LEU A 289 -15.56 3.86 -15.07
CA LEU A 289 -15.01 2.92 -14.10
C LEU A 289 -14.01 3.65 -13.21
N LEU A 290 -14.36 3.88 -11.94
CA LEU A 290 -13.46 4.42 -10.93
C LEU A 290 -12.67 3.29 -10.29
N TYR A 291 -11.37 3.29 -10.53
CA TYR A 291 -10.41 2.39 -9.93
C TYR A 291 -9.78 3.04 -8.71
N VAL A 292 -9.94 2.47 -7.52
CA VAL A 292 -9.50 3.09 -6.27
C VAL A 292 -8.95 2.07 -5.29
N TYR A 293 -7.75 2.30 -4.73
CA TYR A 293 -7.28 1.52 -3.59
C TYR A 293 -7.72 2.14 -2.27
N GLY A 294 -7.33 3.37 -1.98
CA GLY A 294 -7.79 4.18 -0.84
C GLY A 294 -7.09 3.92 0.49
N GLY A 295 -6.44 2.76 0.66
CA GLY A 295 -5.79 2.40 1.92
C GLY A 295 -4.43 3.07 2.14
N SER A 296 -4.00 3.14 3.39
CA SER A 296 -2.80 3.87 3.85
C SER A 296 -1.45 3.28 3.42
N THR A 297 -1.46 2.18 2.68
CA THR A 297 -0.24 1.44 2.31
C THR A 297 0.16 1.58 0.85
N LYS A 298 -0.71 2.10 -0.02
CA LYS A 298 -0.45 2.09 -1.46
C LYS A 298 -0.97 3.33 -2.17
N GLN A 299 -0.10 3.96 -2.97
CA GLN A 299 -0.44 4.99 -3.94
C GLN A 299 -0.61 4.35 -5.33
N GLU A 300 -1.70 4.69 -6.05
CA GLU A 300 -2.00 4.14 -7.38
C GLU A 300 -1.83 5.18 -8.51
N ALA A 301 -1.99 6.45 -8.22
CA ALA A 301 -1.83 7.52 -9.21
C ALA A 301 -0.35 7.93 -9.35
N GLN A 302 0.50 6.97 -9.73
CA GLN A 302 1.92 7.15 -9.97
C GLN A 302 2.23 7.28 -11.46
N ASP A 303 3.25 8.05 -11.81
CA ASP A 303 3.78 8.12 -13.17
C ASP A 303 4.72 6.95 -13.44
N ARG A 304 4.13 5.75 -13.45
CA ARG A 304 4.82 4.47 -13.54
C ARG A 304 4.08 3.53 -14.48
N TRP A 305 4.82 2.79 -15.28
CA TRP A 305 4.30 1.62 -15.97
C TRP A 305 4.16 0.45 -14.98
N THR A 306 2.95 -0.02 -14.78
CA THR A 306 2.67 -1.13 -13.87
C THR A 306 2.32 -2.40 -14.65
N ASP A 307 3.23 -2.80 -15.54
CA ASP A 307 3.16 -4.04 -16.32
C ASP A 307 1.77 -4.32 -16.93
N ARG A 308 1.30 -5.52 -16.66
CA ARG A 308 0.02 -6.03 -17.15
C ARG A 308 -1.18 -5.22 -16.69
N PHE A 309 -1.08 -4.54 -15.55
CA PHE A 309 -2.17 -3.73 -15.02
C PHE A 309 -2.45 -2.51 -15.91
N THR A 310 -1.43 -1.78 -16.31
CA THR A 310 -1.56 -0.62 -17.21
C THR A 310 -2.26 -1.02 -18.51
N LEU A 311 -1.88 -2.16 -19.11
CA LEU A 311 -2.49 -2.67 -20.33
C LEU A 311 -3.94 -3.14 -20.12
N THR A 312 -4.23 -3.75 -18.98
CA THR A 312 -5.60 -4.20 -18.63
C THR A 312 -6.56 -3.01 -18.50
N MET A 313 -6.13 -1.92 -17.87
CA MET A 313 -6.97 -0.72 -17.73
C MET A 313 -7.23 -0.04 -19.10
N ARG A 314 -6.24 -0.03 -19.98
CA ARG A 314 -6.37 0.45 -21.34
C ARG A 314 -7.29 -0.45 -22.18
N TRP A 315 -7.21 -1.76 -21.99
CA TRP A 315 -8.13 -2.70 -22.62
C TRP A 315 -9.57 -2.47 -22.17
N LEU A 316 -9.81 -2.27 -20.85
CA LEU A 316 -11.13 -1.93 -20.32
C LEU A 316 -11.64 -0.61 -20.91
N ALA A 317 -10.78 0.41 -21.04
CA ALA A 317 -11.17 1.66 -21.66
C ALA A 317 -11.67 1.44 -23.11
N ASN A 318 -10.99 0.60 -23.88
CA ASN A 318 -11.41 0.26 -25.25
C ASN A 318 -12.70 -0.57 -25.32
N GLN A 319 -13.23 -1.05 -24.18
CA GLN A 319 -14.56 -1.66 -24.13
C GLN A 319 -15.69 -0.62 -24.05
N GLY A 320 -15.37 0.67 -24.06
CA GLY A 320 -16.35 1.77 -24.13
C GLY A 320 -16.51 2.59 -22.85
N TYR A 321 -15.66 2.35 -21.83
CA TYR A 321 -15.67 3.11 -20.58
C TYR A 321 -14.56 4.15 -20.55
N ALA A 322 -14.76 5.27 -19.84
CA ALA A 322 -13.62 5.95 -19.26
C ALA A 322 -13.16 5.17 -18.03
N VAL A 323 -11.87 4.96 -17.89
CA VAL A 323 -11.28 4.34 -16.68
C VAL A 323 -10.46 5.41 -15.97
N ALA A 324 -10.78 5.71 -14.72
CA ALA A 324 -10.04 6.69 -13.94
C ALA A 324 -9.58 6.09 -12.61
N CYS A 325 -8.37 6.45 -12.20
CA CYS A 325 -7.84 6.17 -10.88
C CYS A 325 -7.75 7.44 -10.07
N ILE A 326 -7.91 7.32 -8.78
CA ILE A 326 -7.72 8.39 -7.82
C ILE A 326 -7.02 7.86 -6.57
N ASP A 327 -6.11 8.65 -6.01
CA ASP A 327 -5.61 8.50 -4.65
C ASP A 327 -6.40 9.44 -3.73
N PRO A 328 -7.46 8.95 -3.07
CA PRO A 328 -8.21 9.75 -2.11
C PRO A 328 -7.38 10.03 -0.86
N ARG A 329 -7.83 10.92 -0.02
CA ARG A 329 -7.28 11.05 1.34
C ARG A 329 -7.32 9.69 2.04
N GLY A 330 -6.32 9.40 2.86
CA GLY A 330 -6.05 8.07 3.41
C GLY A 330 -4.87 7.37 2.74
N THR A 331 -4.48 7.76 1.51
CA THR A 331 -3.34 7.16 0.78
C THR A 331 -2.00 7.84 1.10
N PRO A 332 -0.84 7.16 0.90
CA PRO A 332 0.49 7.73 1.12
C PRO A 332 0.91 8.70 0.00
N GLY A 333 2.07 9.34 0.17
CA GLY A 333 2.74 10.18 -0.83
C GLY A 333 2.45 11.68 -0.72
N LYS A 334 1.64 12.09 0.27
CA LYS A 334 1.27 13.50 0.50
C LYS A 334 1.32 13.91 1.97
N GLY A 335 2.12 13.22 2.77
CA GLY A 335 2.33 13.49 4.19
C GLY A 335 1.31 12.82 5.12
N ALA A 336 1.65 12.86 6.41
CA ALA A 336 0.91 12.18 7.46
C ALA A 336 -0.54 12.68 7.58
N ALA A 337 -0.77 13.99 7.51
CA ALA A 337 -2.12 14.56 7.59
C ALA A 337 -3.06 14.06 6.48
N PHE A 338 -2.55 13.91 5.26
CA PHE A 338 -3.31 13.36 4.14
C PHE A 338 -3.61 11.87 4.34
N ARG A 339 -2.60 11.09 4.80
CA ARG A 339 -2.72 9.65 4.94
C ARG A 339 -3.52 9.20 6.15
N LYS A 340 -3.40 9.91 7.28
CA LYS A 340 -3.96 9.48 8.56
C LYS A 340 -5.31 10.12 8.91
N CYS A 341 -5.88 10.96 8.04
CA CYS A 341 -7.17 11.61 8.28
C CYS A 341 -8.35 10.64 8.35
N THR A 342 -8.17 9.39 7.94
CA THR A 342 -9.15 8.30 8.02
C THR A 342 -9.05 7.49 9.32
N TYR A 343 -8.12 7.85 10.21
CA TYR A 343 -7.93 7.16 11.50
C TYR A 343 -9.23 7.15 12.30
N LYS A 344 -9.59 5.98 12.84
CA LYS A 344 -10.83 5.63 13.55
C LYS A 344 -12.12 5.62 12.72
N ALA A 345 -12.10 6.10 11.47
CA ALA A 345 -13.30 6.17 10.63
C ALA A 345 -12.97 5.98 9.13
N PRO A 346 -12.33 4.88 8.72
CA PRO A 346 -12.07 4.61 7.31
C PRO A 346 -13.36 4.45 6.52
N GLY A 347 -13.34 4.85 5.25
CA GLY A 347 -14.43 4.73 4.29
C GLY A 347 -15.17 6.02 4.01
N ASP A 348 -15.48 6.83 5.01
CA ASP A 348 -16.33 8.01 4.84
C ASP A 348 -15.61 9.14 4.07
N VAL A 349 -14.36 9.39 4.41
CA VAL A 349 -13.53 10.40 3.73
C VAL A 349 -13.25 9.97 2.30
N GLU A 350 -12.86 8.72 2.09
CA GLU A 350 -12.53 8.18 0.78
C GLU A 350 -13.75 8.20 -0.14
N ILE A 351 -14.92 7.80 0.31
CA ILE A 351 -16.15 7.86 -0.51
C ILE A 351 -16.55 9.31 -0.82
N SER A 352 -16.42 10.24 0.14
CA SER A 352 -16.62 11.67 -0.13
C SER A 352 -15.69 12.19 -1.23
N ASP A 353 -14.44 11.76 -1.21
CA ASP A 353 -13.46 12.10 -2.24
C ASP A 353 -13.82 11.50 -3.61
N LEU A 354 -14.29 10.24 -3.64
CA LEU A 354 -14.78 9.62 -4.87
C LEU A 354 -15.98 10.38 -5.47
N LEU A 355 -16.90 10.88 -4.66
CA LEU A 355 -18.02 11.70 -5.11
C LEU A 355 -17.55 13.05 -5.68
N THR A 356 -16.54 13.66 -5.06
CA THR A 356 -15.91 14.89 -5.55
C THR A 356 -15.25 14.65 -6.92
N VAL A 357 -14.51 13.55 -7.06
CA VAL A 357 -13.85 13.16 -8.31
C VAL A 357 -14.88 12.82 -9.39
N LYS A 358 -15.93 12.07 -9.08
CA LYS A 358 -17.06 11.79 -9.98
C LYS A 358 -17.61 13.09 -10.56
N SER A 359 -17.89 14.08 -9.71
CA SER A 359 -18.40 15.38 -10.12
C SER A 359 -17.43 16.18 -10.99
N TYR A 360 -16.13 16.12 -10.64
CA TYR A 360 -15.06 16.75 -11.40
C TYR A 360 -14.93 16.14 -12.82
N LEU A 361 -14.88 14.81 -12.90
CA LEU A 361 -14.73 14.10 -14.16
C LEU A 361 -15.94 14.29 -15.08
N SER A 362 -17.15 14.32 -14.52
CA SER A 362 -18.37 14.59 -15.31
C SER A 362 -18.34 15.95 -15.98
N ARG A 363 -17.86 16.97 -15.26
CA ARG A 363 -17.78 18.34 -15.80
C ARG A 363 -16.65 18.54 -16.82
N ASN A 364 -15.51 17.87 -16.64
CA ASN A 364 -14.29 18.15 -17.40
C ASN A 364 -13.99 17.11 -18.48
N TYR A 365 -14.53 15.89 -18.37
CA TYR A 365 -14.17 14.77 -19.25
C TYR A 365 -15.36 14.11 -19.95
N ARG A 366 -16.54 14.75 -19.96
CA ARG A 366 -17.77 14.22 -20.56
C ARG A 366 -18.14 12.84 -20.04
N ILE A 367 -18.15 12.69 -18.73
CA ILE A 367 -18.55 11.46 -18.05
C ILE A 367 -20.05 11.55 -17.70
N ASP A 368 -20.77 10.47 -17.95
CA ASP A 368 -22.13 10.32 -17.44
C ASP A 368 -22.07 9.99 -15.94
N SER A 369 -22.43 10.97 -15.13
CA SER A 369 -22.42 10.82 -13.68
C SER A 369 -23.44 9.80 -13.14
N SER A 370 -24.43 9.39 -13.93
CA SER A 370 -25.38 8.34 -13.58
C SER A 370 -24.81 6.92 -13.81
N GLN A 371 -23.79 6.79 -14.66
CA GLN A 371 -23.19 5.53 -15.11
C GLN A 371 -21.76 5.39 -14.56
N VAL A 372 -21.63 5.29 -13.25
CA VAL A 372 -20.32 5.20 -12.55
C VAL A 372 -20.24 3.93 -11.74
N ALA A 373 -19.24 3.09 -12.02
CA ALA A 373 -18.89 1.93 -11.20
C ALA A 373 -17.61 2.20 -10.37
N VAL A 374 -17.54 1.61 -9.19
CA VAL A 374 -16.32 1.61 -8.35
C VAL A 374 -15.73 0.20 -8.35
N MET A 375 -14.44 0.07 -8.60
CA MET A 375 -13.79 -1.23 -8.69
C MET A 375 -12.43 -1.22 -8.00
N ARG A 376 -12.12 -2.27 -7.25
CA ARG A 376 -10.75 -2.63 -6.86
C ARG A 376 -10.71 -3.89 -5.99
N TRP A 377 -9.50 -4.20 -5.55
CA TRP A 377 -9.07 -5.33 -4.76
C TRP A 377 -8.82 -4.94 -3.30
N SER A 378 -9.06 -5.87 -2.34
CA SER A 378 -8.68 -5.71 -0.95
C SER A 378 -9.35 -4.48 -0.31
N TYR A 379 -8.60 -3.50 0.18
CA TYR A 379 -9.14 -2.24 0.70
C TYR A 379 -10.03 -1.52 -0.31
N GLY A 380 -9.64 -1.49 -1.59
CA GLY A 380 -10.50 -0.90 -2.62
C GLY A 380 -11.74 -1.74 -2.92
N GLY A 381 -11.69 -3.07 -2.74
CA GLY A 381 -12.86 -3.94 -2.73
C GLY A 381 -13.81 -3.60 -1.59
N TYR A 382 -13.26 -3.29 -0.40
CA TYR A 382 -14.00 -2.73 0.72
C TYR A 382 -14.72 -1.43 0.33
N LEU A 383 -14.04 -0.48 -0.32
CA LEU A 383 -14.66 0.77 -0.77
C LEU A 383 -15.74 0.53 -1.83
N ALA A 384 -15.55 -0.42 -2.75
CA ALA A 384 -16.55 -0.80 -3.73
C ALA A 384 -17.81 -1.39 -3.08
N ALA A 385 -17.65 -2.26 -2.07
CA ALA A 385 -18.77 -2.79 -1.29
C ALA A 385 -19.48 -1.70 -0.48
N LEU A 386 -18.70 -0.80 0.18
CA LEU A 386 -19.25 0.31 0.96
C LEU A 386 -20.02 1.29 0.09
N ALA A 387 -19.58 1.53 -1.15
CA ALA A 387 -20.25 2.39 -2.12
C ALA A 387 -21.65 1.89 -2.51
N GLN A 388 -21.88 0.56 -2.48
CA GLN A 388 -23.17 -0.05 -2.81
C GLN A 388 -24.06 -0.31 -1.58
N THR A 389 -23.49 -0.28 -0.38
CA THR A 389 -24.21 -0.48 0.90
C THR A 389 -24.44 0.86 1.60
N LYS A 390 -23.53 1.34 2.41
CA LYS A 390 -23.66 2.60 3.18
C LYS A 390 -23.95 3.83 2.29
N TYR A 391 -23.39 3.85 1.08
CA TYR A 391 -23.57 4.96 0.13
C TYR A 391 -24.45 4.59 -1.08
N ALA A 392 -25.39 3.73 -0.84
CA ALA A 392 -26.32 3.20 -1.83
C ALA A 392 -26.96 4.29 -2.73
N GLY A 393 -26.97 4.06 -4.04
CA GLY A 393 -27.52 4.99 -5.02
C GLY A 393 -26.58 6.16 -5.41
N LYS A 394 -25.39 6.29 -4.82
CA LYS A 394 -24.40 7.29 -5.21
C LYS A 394 -23.58 6.83 -6.42
N PHE A 395 -23.42 5.54 -6.59
CA PHE A 395 -22.77 4.90 -7.71
C PHE A 395 -23.70 3.84 -8.31
N LYS A 396 -23.57 3.59 -9.60
CA LYS A 396 -24.44 2.66 -10.34
C LYS A 396 -24.16 1.21 -9.96
N SER A 397 -22.87 0.85 -9.87
CA SER A 397 -22.45 -0.51 -9.56
C SER A 397 -21.07 -0.54 -8.86
N GLY A 398 -20.71 -1.71 -8.33
CA GLY A 398 -19.43 -1.98 -7.69
C GLY A 398 -18.84 -3.33 -8.09
N VAL A 399 -17.52 -3.41 -8.18
CA VAL A 399 -16.78 -4.66 -8.33
C VAL A 399 -15.83 -4.79 -7.14
N ALA A 400 -16.16 -5.68 -6.22
CA ALA A 400 -15.45 -5.89 -4.98
C ALA A 400 -14.63 -7.19 -5.03
N ILE A 401 -13.31 -7.07 -5.22
CA ILE A 401 -12.42 -8.23 -5.30
C ILE A 401 -11.73 -8.43 -3.97
N ALA A 402 -11.88 -9.60 -3.36
CA ALA A 402 -11.35 -9.95 -2.04
C ALA A 402 -11.58 -8.83 -1.00
N PRO A 403 -12.84 -8.35 -0.83
CA PRO A 403 -13.14 -7.18 0.00
C PRO A 403 -13.05 -7.48 1.50
N VAL A 404 -12.55 -6.54 2.29
CA VAL A 404 -12.87 -6.49 3.72
C VAL A 404 -14.30 -6.01 3.86
N THR A 405 -15.18 -6.79 4.50
CA THR A 405 -16.60 -6.45 4.69
C THR A 405 -16.96 -6.21 6.14
N ASN A 406 -16.13 -6.73 7.04
CA ASN A 406 -16.20 -6.48 8.47
C ASN A 406 -14.76 -6.39 9.01
N TRP A 407 -14.38 -5.24 9.53
CA TRP A 407 -13.05 -5.00 10.07
C TRP A 407 -12.68 -5.89 11.27
N ARG A 408 -13.63 -6.54 11.91
CA ARG A 408 -13.39 -7.56 12.93
C ARG A 408 -12.90 -8.90 12.36
N TYR A 409 -13.01 -9.11 11.05
CA TYR A 409 -12.53 -10.32 10.35
C TYR A 409 -11.14 -10.13 9.71
N TYR A 410 -10.49 -9.03 10.01
CA TYR A 410 -9.15 -8.76 9.47
C TYR A 410 -8.09 -8.70 10.58
N GLU A 411 -6.81 -8.85 10.20
CA GLU A 411 -5.71 -8.93 11.16
C GLU A 411 -5.64 -7.70 12.09
N ASN A 412 -5.26 -7.95 13.35
CA ASN A 412 -5.25 -6.93 14.39
C ASN A 412 -4.27 -5.79 14.10
N ILE A 413 -3.03 -6.08 13.69
CA ILE A 413 -1.99 -5.05 13.47
C ILE A 413 -2.43 -4.00 12.43
N TYR A 414 -3.14 -4.39 11.37
CA TYR A 414 -3.65 -3.46 10.37
C TYR A 414 -4.96 -2.79 10.82
N SER A 415 -5.92 -3.58 11.30
CA SER A 415 -7.24 -3.08 11.70
C SER A 415 -7.15 -2.13 12.90
N GLU A 416 -6.35 -2.48 13.91
CA GLU A 416 -6.16 -1.66 15.11
C GLU A 416 -5.33 -0.39 14.81
N ARG A 417 -4.44 -0.42 13.82
CA ARG A 417 -3.78 0.78 13.31
C ARG A 417 -4.76 1.79 12.75
N LEU A 418 -5.75 1.33 11.99
CA LEU A 418 -6.73 2.21 11.35
C LEU A 418 -7.86 2.62 12.28
N LEU A 419 -8.29 1.72 13.17
CA LEU A 419 -9.54 1.82 13.92
C LEU A 419 -9.35 1.86 15.43
N SER A 420 -8.14 1.73 15.98
CA SER A 420 -7.89 1.44 17.39
C SER A 420 -8.45 0.08 17.80
N LEU A 421 -8.44 -0.27 19.09
CA LEU A 421 -9.03 -1.51 19.59
C LEU A 421 -10.56 -1.51 19.40
N PRO A 422 -11.18 -2.66 19.08
CA PRO A 422 -12.63 -2.76 19.00
C PRO A 422 -13.39 -2.38 20.28
N SER A 423 -12.74 -2.53 21.45
CA SER A 423 -13.28 -2.08 22.75
C SER A 423 -13.26 -0.57 22.92
N GLU A 424 -12.34 0.14 22.26
CA GLU A 424 -12.17 1.58 22.34
C GLU A 424 -12.94 2.33 21.24
N ASN A 425 -13.22 1.67 20.11
CA ASN A 425 -13.86 2.28 18.94
C ASN A 425 -14.90 1.35 18.28
N ALA A 426 -15.78 0.75 19.07
CA ALA A 426 -16.83 -0.15 18.57
C ALA A 426 -17.69 0.47 17.48
N GLU A 427 -18.05 1.75 17.62
CA GLU A 427 -18.82 2.51 16.63
C GLU A 427 -18.04 2.72 15.32
N GLY A 428 -16.73 2.97 15.37
CA GLY A 428 -15.90 3.06 14.17
C GLY A 428 -15.87 1.76 13.38
N TYR A 429 -15.70 0.61 14.07
CA TYR A 429 -15.78 -0.71 13.44
C TYR A 429 -17.14 -0.96 12.79
N LYS A 430 -18.25 -0.60 13.49
CA LYS A 430 -19.60 -0.72 12.95
C LYS A 430 -19.80 0.16 11.73
N LYS A 431 -19.48 1.45 11.82
CA LYS A 431 -19.71 2.45 10.77
C LYS A 431 -18.87 2.21 9.52
N SER A 432 -17.69 1.61 9.69
CA SER A 432 -16.76 1.33 8.58
C SER A 432 -16.97 -0.05 7.93
N SER A 433 -17.89 -0.88 8.41
CA SER A 433 -18.07 -2.24 7.87
C SER A 433 -19.29 -2.33 6.95
N PRO A 434 -19.13 -2.61 5.64
CA PRO A 434 -20.20 -2.70 4.64
C PRO A 434 -21.34 -3.63 5.04
N ILE A 435 -21.02 -4.71 5.72
CA ILE A 435 -21.98 -5.75 6.16
C ILE A 435 -23.13 -5.20 7.03
N ASN A 436 -22.93 -4.04 7.68
CA ASN A 436 -23.93 -3.42 8.55
C ASN A 436 -24.96 -2.57 7.81
N TYR A 437 -24.85 -2.44 6.48
CA TYR A 437 -25.71 -1.57 5.65
C TYR A 437 -26.35 -2.32 4.48
N THR A 438 -26.54 -3.63 4.61
CA THR A 438 -27.12 -4.45 3.53
C THR A 438 -28.58 -4.14 3.27
N ASP A 439 -29.33 -3.64 4.25
CA ASP A 439 -30.70 -3.17 4.08
C ASP A 439 -30.80 -1.96 3.14
N ASP A 440 -29.80 -1.10 3.16
CA ASP A 440 -29.72 0.10 2.32
C ASP A 440 -29.22 -0.20 0.89
N TYR A 441 -28.67 -1.40 0.65
CA TYR A 441 -28.05 -1.79 -0.61
C TYR A 441 -28.88 -1.45 -1.84
N LYS A 442 -28.23 -0.81 -2.82
CA LYS A 442 -28.79 -0.48 -4.14
C LYS A 442 -27.72 -0.59 -5.22
N GLY A 443 -28.14 -0.81 -6.46
CA GLY A 443 -27.25 -0.95 -7.61
C GLY A 443 -26.80 -2.39 -7.84
N GLY A 444 -25.82 -2.59 -8.70
CA GLY A 444 -25.20 -3.89 -8.95
C GLY A 444 -23.93 -4.07 -8.12
N LEU A 445 -23.68 -5.27 -7.59
CA LEU A 445 -22.41 -5.61 -6.94
C LEU A 445 -21.91 -6.95 -7.43
N PHE A 446 -20.68 -6.95 -7.95
CA PHE A 446 -19.97 -8.17 -8.29
C PHE A 446 -18.88 -8.46 -7.26
N ILE A 447 -19.06 -9.56 -6.51
CA ILE A 447 -18.15 -10.00 -5.46
C ILE A 447 -17.26 -11.10 -6.03
N VAL A 448 -15.95 -10.94 -5.96
CA VAL A 448 -14.97 -11.93 -6.42
C VAL A 448 -14.03 -12.29 -5.28
N HIS A 449 -13.72 -13.59 -5.08
CA HIS A 449 -12.79 -14.01 -4.04
C HIS A 449 -12.07 -15.31 -4.39
N GLY A 450 -10.84 -15.50 -3.90
CA GLY A 450 -10.14 -16.77 -3.89
C GLY A 450 -10.56 -17.60 -2.68
N THR A 451 -10.82 -18.91 -2.85
CA THR A 451 -11.30 -19.73 -1.71
C THR A 451 -10.21 -20.03 -0.68
N ALA A 452 -8.94 -19.93 -1.07
CA ALA A 452 -7.79 -20.11 -0.18
C ALA A 452 -7.09 -18.77 0.17
N ASP A 453 -7.86 -17.68 0.18
CA ASP A 453 -7.34 -16.35 0.57
C ASP A 453 -6.87 -16.39 2.03
N ASP A 454 -5.58 -16.20 2.23
CA ASP A 454 -4.87 -16.26 3.51
C ASP A 454 -4.59 -14.87 4.12
N ASN A 455 -5.07 -13.81 3.48
CA ASN A 455 -4.97 -12.44 3.93
C ASN A 455 -6.35 -11.86 4.29
N VAL A 456 -7.23 -11.67 3.32
CA VAL A 456 -8.64 -11.34 3.56
C VAL A 456 -9.45 -12.62 3.41
N HIS A 457 -9.75 -13.29 4.51
CA HIS A 457 -10.41 -14.58 4.47
C HIS A 457 -11.75 -14.54 3.73
N LEU A 458 -12.05 -15.62 2.98
CA LEU A 458 -13.29 -15.79 2.20
C LEU A 458 -14.56 -15.49 3.01
N GLN A 459 -14.52 -15.69 4.33
CA GLN A 459 -15.61 -15.36 5.26
C GLN A 459 -16.16 -13.95 5.06
N ASN A 460 -15.30 -12.97 4.72
CA ASN A 460 -15.75 -11.61 4.43
C ASN A 460 -16.80 -11.56 3.31
N SER A 461 -16.55 -12.25 2.19
CA SER A 461 -17.48 -12.30 1.06
C SER A 461 -18.71 -13.16 1.34
N LEU A 462 -18.53 -14.30 2.01
CA LEU A 462 -19.65 -15.19 2.36
C LEU A 462 -20.64 -14.51 3.32
N GLU A 463 -20.15 -13.82 4.34
CA GLU A 463 -21.02 -13.12 5.30
C GLU A 463 -21.71 -11.91 4.65
N LEU A 464 -21.04 -11.15 3.77
CA LEU A 464 -21.69 -10.09 3.02
C LEU A 464 -22.84 -10.65 2.15
N SER A 465 -22.57 -11.72 1.40
CA SER A 465 -23.58 -12.40 0.57
C SER A 465 -24.77 -12.90 1.38
N LYS A 466 -24.49 -13.51 2.54
CA LYS A 466 -25.54 -13.97 3.48
C LYS A 466 -26.40 -12.81 3.97
N GLN A 467 -25.78 -11.69 4.37
CA GLN A 467 -26.55 -10.53 4.86
C GLN A 467 -27.35 -9.86 3.73
N LEU A 468 -26.81 -9.75 2.52
CA LEU A 468 -27.57 -9.27 1.36
C LEU A 468 -28.78 -10.16 1.08
N THR A 469 -28.63 -11.48 1.14
CA THR A 469 -29.73 -12.43 0.98
C THR A 469 -30.79 -12.27 2.09
N ASN A 470 -30.36 -12.15 3.35
CA ASN A 470 -31.25 -11.91 4.49
C ASN A 470 -32.03 -10.59 4.33
N SER A 471 -31.40 -9.56 3.77
CA SER A 471 -32.02 -8.28 3.41
C SER A 471 -32.84 -8.33 2.11
N ARG A 472 -33.09 -9.54 1.57
CA ARG A 472 -33.89 -9.78 0.35
C ARG A 472 -33.35 -9.04 -0.90
N LYS A 473 -32.02 -8.87 -0.98
CA LYS A 473 -31.36 -8.27 -2.15
C LYS A 473 -30.99 -9.39 -3.13
N THR A 474 -31.30 -9.21 -4.42
CA THR A 474 -31.10 -10.22 -5.46
C THR A 474 -30.22 -9.76 -6.61
N ASN A 475 -29.87 -8.47 -6.67
CA ASN A 475 -29.11 -7.85 -7.75
C ASN A 475 -27.61 -7.79 -7.48
N PHE A 476 -27.05 -8.81 -6.79
CA PHE A 476 -25.63 -9.00 -6.65
C PHE A 476 -25.19 -10.33 -7.26
N GLU A 477 -23.96 -10.38 -7.74
CA GLU A 477 -23.32 -11.57 -8.32
C GLU A 477 -22.06 -11.91 -7.52
N GLN A 478 -21.69 -13.19 -7.52
CA GLN A 478 -20.46 -13.63 -6.88
C GLN A 478 -19.75 -14.67 -7.74
N HIS A 479 -18.43 -14.62 -7.72
CA HIS A 479 -17.59 -15.62 -8.35
C HIS A 479 -16.39 -15.96 -7.46
N PHE A 480 -16.26 -17.23 -7.12
CA PHE A 480 -15.16 -17.73 -6.30
C PHE A 480 -14.18 -18.51 -7.17
N TYR A 481 -12.89 -18.18 -7.01
CA TYR A 481 -11.81 -18.92 -7.65
C TYR A 481 -11.30 -20.00 -6.69
N PRO A 482 -11.56 -21.31 -6.97
CA PRO A 482 -11.11 -22.40 -6.11
C PRO A 482 -9.60 -22.37 -5.91
N ASP A 483 -9.17 -22.59 -4.66
CA ASP A 483 -7.77 -22.74 -4.21
C ASP A 483 -6.84 -21.55 -4.51
N LYS A 484 -7.40 -20.40 -4.89
CA LYS A 484 -6.62 -19.19 -5.14
C LYS A 484 -6.49 -18.34 -3.88
N THR A 485 -5.27 -17.80 -3.68
CA THR A 485 -4.91 -16.93 -2.57
C THR A 485 -5.41 -15.50 -2.80
N HIS A 486 -5.05 -14.56 -1.91
CA HIS A 486 -5.44 -13.15 -1.98
C HIS A 486 -5.16 -12.49 -3.33
N ASN A 487 -4.07 -12.83 -3.98
CA ASN A 487 -3.70 -12.26 -5.29
C ASN A 487 -4.35 -12.98 -6.49
N LEU A 488 -5.23 -13.95 -6.26
CA LEU A 488 -5.79 -14.85 -7.28
C LEU A 488 -4.68 -15.41 -8.19
N SER A 489 -3.56 -15.82 -7.60
CA SER A 489 -2.38 -16.31 -8.32
C SER A 489 -2.12 -17.76 -7.93
N ASP A 490 -1.67 -18.53 -8.90
CA ASP A 490 -1.26 -19.93 -8.73
C ASP A 490 0.05 -20.23 -9.49
N GLY A 491 0.79 -19.16 -9.83
CA GLY A 491 1.95 -19.30 -10.70
C GLY A 491 1.63 -19.39 -12.21
N THR A 492 0.36 -19.51 -12.62
CA THR A 492 -0.07 -19.41 -14.02
C THR A 492 -0.62 -18.02 -14.35
N PRO A 493 0.20 -17.10 -14.82
CA PRO A 493 -0.07 -15.65 -14.69
C PRO A 493 -1.20 -15.09 -15.56
N ASN A 494 -1.62 -15.76 -16.64
CA ASN A 494 -2.46 -15.12 -17.66
C ASN A 494 -3.92 -15.58 -17.68
N ILE A 495 -4.19 -16.87 -17.47
CA ILE A 495 -5.54 -17.45 -17.64
C ILE A 495 -6.52 -16.88 -16.62
N LEU A 496 -6.13 -16.83 -15.34
CA LEU A 496 -6.98 -16.30 -14.27
C LEU A 496 -7.28 -14.80 -14.45
N ARG A 497 -6.29 -14.04 -14.87
CA ARG A 497 -6.47 -12.60 -15.13
C ARG A 497 -7.43 -12.37 -16.30
N VAL A 498 -7.28 -13.10 -17.39
CA VAL A 498 -8.20 -13.04 -18.53
C VAL A 498 -9.61 -13.40 -18.07
N SER A 499 -9.79 -14.53 -17.38
CA SER A 499 -11.10 -14.93 -16.82
C SER A 499 -11.70 -13.83 -15.94
N LEU A 500 -10.93 -13.29 -14.99
CA LEU A 500 -11.39 -12.25 -14.08
C LEU A 500 -11.86 -11.00 -14.83
N TYR A 501 -11.02 -10.43 -15.68
CA TYR A 501 -11.36 -9.17 -16.34
C TYR A 501 -12.40 -9.33 -17.45
N THR A 502 -12.53 -10.51 -18.08
CA THR A 502 -13.64 -10.84 -18.97
C THR A 502 -14.97 -10.78 -18.20
N ARG A 503 -15.05 -11.45 -17.05
CA ARG A 503 -16.26 -11.44 -16.20
C ARG A 503 -16.59 -10.04 -15.68
N ILE A 504 -15.57 -9.28 -15.28
CA ILE A 504 -15.75 -7.88 -14.88
C ILE A 504 -16.34 -7.07 -16.03
N ASN A 505 -15.81 -7.21 -17.24
CA ASN A 505 -16.31 -6.50 -18.41
C ASN A 505 -17.75 -6.90 -18.76
N GLU A 506 -18.10 -8.17 -18.69
CA GLU A 506 -19.48 -8.65 -18.89
C GLU A 506 -20.44 -8.05 -17.86
N PHE A 507 -20.05 -8.03 -16.58
CA PHE A 507 -20.83 -7.37 -15.53
C PHE A 507 -21.00 -5.87 -15.83
N LEU A 508 -19.91 -5.16 -16.11
CA LEU A 508 -19.95 -3.72 -16.38
C LEU A 508 -20.82 -3.38 -17.62
N LYS A 509 -20.79 -4.21 -18.68
CA LYS A 509 -21.63 -4.03 -19.87
C LYS A 509 -23.13 -4.14 -19.56
N ARG A 510 -23.51 -4.94 -18.58
CA ARG A 510 -24.91 -5.03 -18.12
C ARG A 510 -25.32 -3.86 -17.26
N GLU A 511 -24.43 -3.39 -16.40
CA GLU A 511 -24.71 -2.37 -15.40
C GLU A 511 -24.57 -0.94 -15.94
N LEU A 512 -23.56 -0.68 -16.77
CA LEU A 512 -23.24 0.63 -17.31
C LEU A 512 -23.72 0.69 -18.78
N LYS A 513 -24.78 1.44 -19.03
CA LYS A 513 -25.41 1.57 -20.35
C LYS A 513 -25.19 2.97 -20.93
#